data_100499ecae745f418bb5122bc2732942
#
_entry.id   100499ecae745f418bb5122bc2732942
#
_cell.length_a   1.000
_cell.length_b   1.000
_cell.length_c   1.000
_cell.angle_alpha   90.00
_cell.angle_beta   90.00
_cell.angle_gamma   90.00
#
_symmetry.space_group_name_H-M   'P 1'
#
loop_
_entity.id
_entity.type
_entity.pdbx_description
1 polymer ?
#
loop_
_entity_poly.entity_id
_entity_poly.type
_entity_poly.pdbx_seq_one_letter_code
_entity_poly.pdbx_strand_id
1 'polypeptide(L)'
;MHSASVIIPTYHRPKELRDCLESLLAQTVKPLEVIVVDDGNLEEVPFKQEFLDAGIGFVYHKKDRPGLTESRNAGIELAKGEIIFFLDDDVILFPDYLEQILSVYSENQGFVAGVGGLEDNKPPLRPRDYIKRAFELPFLAWGLREGKVLPSGFCTQFGESPFPLRKVTQVDFLLGGVSSYHRDVFREFSFTERYREYGLGEDKDFSVAVSRRHPLYLNPKARLVHLEATAMRPEDRRWARMFLMGTYLLFRRHMWRGWWSWPVFWYAVAGHFLARCLALLLFPNRGKAEKIKGLIDAVTIIAGRKAPDL
;
A
#
# COMPACT_ATOMS: atom_id res chain seq x y z
N MET A 1 18.79 6.49 18.57
CA MET A 1 17.41 6.37 18.02
C MET A 1 17.46 6.92 16.60
N HIS A 2 16.89 6.21 15.61
CA HIS A 2 16.90 6.66 14.21
C HIS A 2 16.06 7.93 14.05
N SER A 3 16.55 8.88 13.25
CA SER A 3 15.78 10.08 12.88
C SER A 3 14.73 9.74 11.81
N ALA A 4 13.52 10.24 11.97
CA ALA A 4 12.38 9.93 11.09
C ALA A 4 11.91 11.16 10.33
N SER A 5 11.77 11.06 8.99
CA SER A 5 10.99 12.00 8.17
C SER A 5 9.65 11.37 7.82
N VAL A 6 8.57 12.13 7.93
CA VAL A 6 7.22 11.65 7.59
C VAL A 6 6.73 12.39 6.35
N ILE A 7 6.45 11.67 5.28
CA ILE A 7 5.93 12.19 4.01
C ILE A 7 4.45 11.90 3.92
N ILE A 8 3.65 12.93 3.69
CA ILE A 8 2.19 12.84 3.57
C ILE A 8 1.77 13.48 2.24
N PRO A 9 1.56 12.68 1.18
CA PRO A 9 0.89 13.16 -0.02
C PRO A 9 -0.57 13.47 0.29
N THR A 10 -1.09 14.58 -0.23
CA THR A 10 -2.51 14.95 -0.06
C THR A 10 -3.10 15.52 -1.35
N TYR A 11 -4.41 15.29 -1.55
CA TYR A 11 -5.13 15.80 -2.70
C TYR A 11 -6.58 16.13 -2.35
N HIS A 12 -6.90 17.42 -2.19
CA HIS A 12 -8.25 17.94 -1.87
C HIS A 12 -8.91 17.33 -0.62
N ARG A 13 -8.13 17.04 0.44
CA ARG A 13 -8.60 16.42 1.70
C ARG A 13 -8.11 17.18 2.94
N PRO A 14 -8.48 18.47 3.10
CA PRO A 14 -7.97 19.29 4.21
C PRO A 14 -8.39 18.78 5.59
N LYS A 15 -9.57 18.15 5.71
CA LYS A 15 -10.07 17.61 6.98
C LYS A 15 -9.31 16.35 7.37
N GLU A 16 -9.19 15.40 6.47
CA GLU A 16 -8.48 14.15 6.68
C GLU A 16 -7.01 14.41 7.02
N LEU A 17 -6.38 15.31 6.26
CA LEU A 17 -5.01 15.74 6.55
C LEU A 17 -4.88 16.35 7.96
N ARG A 18 -5.84 17.14 8.40
CA ARG A 18 -5.86 17.72 9.75
C ARG A 18 -5.86 16.63 10.82
N ASP A 19 -6.75 15.64 10.70
CA ASP A 19 -6.87 14.53 11.65
C ASP A 19 -5.59 13.67 11.67
N CYS A 20 -4.98 13.42 10.51
CA CYS A 20 -3.69 12.74 10.39
C CYS A 20 -2.56 13.49 11.09
N LEU A 21 -2.41 14.81 10.82
CA LEU A 21 -1.37 15.64 11.42
C LEU A 21 -1.55 15.77 12.94
N GLU A 22 -2.79 15.88 13.46
CA GLU A 22 -3.07 15.90 14.89
C GLU A 22 -2.58 14.61 15.56
N SER A 23 -2.88 13.43 14.95
CA SER A 23 -2.42 12.14 15.45
C SER A 23 -0.90 12.00 15.44
N LEU A 24 -0.24 12.66 14.50
CA LEU A 24 1.22 12.68 14.39
C LEU A 24 1.87 13.57 15.46
N LEU A 25 1.26 14.72 15.78
CA LEU A 25 1.67 15.55 16.91
C LEU A 25 1.56 14.82 18.25
N ALA A 26 0.60 13.89 18.39
CA ALA A 26 0.36 13.12 19.60
C ALA A 26 1.33 11.93 19.79
N GLN A 27 2.27 11.65 18.85
CA GLN A 27 3.17 10.50 18.94
C GLN A 27 4.10 10.58 20.16
N THR A 28 4.38 9.41 20.79
CA THR A 28 5.34 9.30 21.91
C THR A 28 6.77 9.63 21.48
N VAL A 29 7.15 9.17 20.29
CA VAL A 29 8.41 9.52 19.63
C VAL A 29 8.13 10.53 18.53
N LYS A 30 8.72 11.72 18.64
CA LYS A 30 8.53 12.78 17.66
C LYS A 30 9.39 12.52 16.41
N PRO A 31 8.84 12.76 15.20
CA PRO A 31 9.66 12.73 13.98
C PRO A 31 10.62 13.92 13.95
N LEU A 32 11.70 13.81 13.17
CA LEU A 32 12.59 14.93 12.87
C LEU A 32 11.85 16.02 12.10
N GLU A 33 11.02 15.61 11.15
CA GLU A 33 10.25 16.52 10.29
C GLU A 33 9.02 15.85 9.69
N VAL A 34 8.08 16.68 9.29
CA VAL A 34 6.89 16.32 8.51
C VAL A 34 6.94 17.05 7.18
N ILE A 35 6.70 16.33 6.09
CA ILE A 35 6.71 16.83 4.72
C ILE A 35 5.34 16.58 4.11
N VAL A 36 4.55 17.62 3.96
CA VAL A 36 3.26 17.58 3.28
C VAL A 36 3.49 17.89 1.80
N VAL A 37 3.15 16.94 0.92
CA VAL A 37 3.23 17.12 -0.52
C VAL A 37 1.82 17.27 -1.08
N ASP A 38 1.47 18.49 -1.48
CA ASP A 38 0.12 18.85 -1.94
C ASP A 38 0.00 18.76 -3.45
N ASP A 39 -0.77 17.78 -3.90
CA ASP A 39 -1.16 17.57 -5.29
C ASP A 39 -2.40 18.37 -5.69
N GLY A 40 -3.05 19.04 -4.73
CA GLY A 40 -4.26 19.80 -4.90
C GLY A 40 -4.04 21.31 -4.78
N ASN A 41 -4.85 21.94 -3.97
CA ASN A 41 -4.74 23.36 -3.68
C ASN A 41 -5.28 23.62 -2.26
N LEU A 42 -4.45 23.31 -1.27
CA LEU A 42 -4.77 23.65 0.12
C LEU A 42 -4.73 25.17 0.29
N GLU A 43 -5.80 25.74 0.82
CA GLU A 43 -5.87 27.16 1.15
C GLU A 43 -5.01 27.47 2.38
N GLU A 44 -4.98 26.55 3.32
CA GLU A 44 -4.22 26.63 4.56
C GLU A 44 -3.60 25.28 4.90
N VAL A 45 -2.39 25.30 5.42
CA VAL A 45 -1.68 24.09 5.91
C VAL A 45 -1.89 23.98 7.42
N PRO A 46 -2.71 23.01 7.89
CA PRO A 46 -3.03 22.90 9.31
C PRO A 46 -1.80 22.49 10.12
N PHE A 47 -1.75 22.92 11.38
CA PHE A 47 -0.75 22.53 12.39
C PHE A 47 0.72 22.86 12.08
N LYS A 48 1.01 23.69 11.06
CA LYS A 48 2.40 24.04 10.75
C LYS A 48 3.13 24.67 11.94
N GLN A 49 2.46 25.61 12.61
CA GLN A 49 3.06 26.31 13.76
C GLN A 49 3.25 25.38 14.95
N GLU A 50 2.26 24.54 15.24
CA GLU A 50 2.29 23.58 16.34
C GLU A 50 3.44 22.57 16.20
N PHE A 51 3.74 22.12 14.97
CA PHE A 51 4.91 21.29 14.69
C PHE A 51 6.22 22.01 14.98
N LEU A 52 6.34 23.26 14.53
CA LEU A 52 7.54 24.09 14.76
C LEU A 52 7.74 24.37 16.25
N ASP A 53 6.66 24.68 16.98
CA ASP A 53 6.68 24.91 18.44
C ASP A 53 7.06 23.64 19.22
N ALA A 54 6.70 22.47 18.69
CA ALA A 54 7.13 21.18 19.22
C ALA A 54 8.57 20.78 18.82
N GLY A 55 9.31 21.64 18.12
CA GLY A 55 10.67 21.37 17.64
C GLY A 55 10.76 20.40 16.48
N ILE A 56 9.66 20.17 15.77
CA ILE A 56 9.56 19.28 14.61
C ILE A 56 9.65 20.13 13.34
N GLY A 57 10.57 19.79 12.43
CA GLY A 57 10.65 20.44 11.13
C GLY A 57 9.35 20.28 10.34
N PHE A 58 8.92 21.32 9.63
CA PHE A 58 7.71 21.26 8.81
C PHE A 58 7.98 21.80 7.41
N VAL A 59 7.79 20.96 6.40
CA VAL A 59 7.95 21.30 4.99
C VAL A 59 6.61 21.15 4.27
N TYR A 60 6.17 22.20 3.62
CA TYR A 60 5.04 22.15 2.69
C TYR A 60 5.56 22.30 1.27
N HIS A 61 5.25 21.33 0.43
CA HIS A 61 5.67 21.31 -0.99
C HIS A 61 4.42 21.15 -1.86
N LYS A 62 4.12 22.19 -2.65
CA LYS A 62 3.03 22.18 -3.63
C LYS A 62 3.55 21.71 -4.97
N LYS A 63 2.82 20.79 -5.60
CA LYS A 63 3.09 20.34 -6.96
C LYS A 63 2.15 20.98 -7.97
N ASP A 64 2.60 21.05 -9.21
CA ASP A 64 1.79 21.58 -10.33
C ASP A 64 0.86 20.52 -10.95
N ARG A 65 1.16 19.24 -10.75
CA ARG A 65 0.41 18.11 -11.33
C ARG A 65 0.18 17.03 -10.29
N PRO A 66 -1.05 16.49 -10.20
CA PRO A 66 -1.34 15.39 -9.31
C PRO A 66 -0.66 14.09 -9.76
N GLY A 67 -0.20 13.31 -8.76
CA GLY A 67 0.43 12.01 -8.98
C GLY A 67 1.06 11.47 -7.71
N LEU A 68 0.48 10.38 -7.17
CA LEU A 68 0.90 9.82 -5.88
C LEU A 68 2.37 9.40 -5.85
N THR A 69 2.83 8.71 -6.89
CA THR A 69 4.22 8.23 -6.99
C THR A 69 5.21 9.38 -7.13
N GLU A 70 4.88 10.40 -7.93
CA GLU A 70 5.67 11.62 -8.04
C GLU A 70 5.73 12.37 -6.70
N SER A 71 4.63 12.41 -5.95
CA SER A 71 4.58 13.08 -4.64
C SER A 71 5.44 12.36 -3.62
N ARG A 72 5.43 11.03 -3.61
CA ARG A 72 6.36 10.25 -2.77
C ARG A 72 7.81 10.47 -3.16
N ASN A 73 8.14 10.46 -4.45
CA ASN A 73 9.50 10.73 -4.93
C ASN A 73 9.97 12.14 -4.55
N ALA A 74 9.14 13.17 -4.75
CA ALA A 74 9.44 14.54 -4.34
C ALA A 74 9.66 14.66 -2.81
N GLY A 75 8.83 13.97 -2.02
CA GLY A 75 9.00 13.92 -0.56
C GLY A 75 10.32 13.26 -0.14
N ILE A 76 10.76 12.20 -0.83
CA ILE A 76 12.05 11.53 -0.56
C ILE A 76 13.23 12.50 -0.77
N GLU A 77 13.19 13.31 -1.83
CA GLU A 77 14.23 14.29 -2.12
C GLU A 77 14.35 15.37 -1.03
N LEU A 78 13.22 15.75 -0.43
CA LEU A 78 13.15 16.75 0.63
C LEU A 78 13.50 16.20 2.02
N ALA A 79 13.33 14.89 2.23
CA ALA A 79 13.48 14.25 3.52
C ALA A 79 14.94 14.25 4.00
N LYS A 80 15.16 14.43 5.32
CA LYS A 80 16.49 14.47 5.99
C LYS A 80 16.69 13.31 6.96
N GLY A 81 15.62 12.67 7.44
CA GLY A 81 15.67 11.56 8.39
C GLY A 81 16.31 10.31 7.81
N GLU A 82 16.78 9.43 8.66
CA GLU A 82 17.36 8.13 8.33
C GLU A 82 16.28 7.12 7.92
N ILE A 83 15.13 7.20 8.59
CA ILE A 83 13.95 6.40 8.27
C ILE A 83 12.88 7.31 7.66
N ILE A 84 12.39 6.96 6.49
CA ILE A 84 11.37 7.71 5.75
C ILE A 84 10.05 6.97 5.87
N PHE A 85 9.06 7.62 6.49
CA PHE A 85 7.69 7.14 6.60
C PHE A 85 6.85 7.69 5.46
N PHE A 86 5.97 6.87 4.92
CA PHE A 86 4.90 7.26 4.02
C PHE A 86 3.57 7.01 4.74
N LEU A 87 2.81 8.07 4.91
CA LEU A 87 1.47 8.03 5.49
C LEU A 87 0.48 8.61 4.49
N ASP A 88 -0.67 7.96 4.32
CA ASP A 88 -1.79 8.57 3.60
C ASP A 88 -2.41 9.69 4.47
N ASP A 89 -3.03 10.67 3.84
CA ASP A 89 -3.64 11.82 4.53
C ASP A 89 -4.90 11.46 5.34
N ASP A 90 -5.45 10.25 5.14
CA ASP A 90 -6.66 9.73 5.78
C ASP A 90 -6.38 8.62 6.82
N VAL A 91 -5.22 8.67 7.47
CA VAL A 91 -4.86 7.76 8.57
C VAL A 91 -4.80 8.48 9.91
N ILE A 92 -5.22 7.81 10.98
CA ILE A 92 -5.06 8.24 12.37
C ILE A 92 -4.16 7.23 13.09
N LEU A 93 -2.99 7.69 13.52
CA LEU A 93 -2.00 6.85 14.18
C LEU A 93 -2.35 6.63 15.65
N PHE A 94 -2.10 5.41 16.17
CA PHE A 94 -2.05 5.20 17.61
C PHE A 94 -0.82 5.92 18.18
N PRO A 95 -0.85 6.37 19.45
CA PRO A 95 0.20 7.24 20.01
C PRO A 95 1.62 6.69 19.96
N ASP A 96 1.78 5.37 19.94
CA ASP A 96 3.07 4.67 19.91
C ASP A 96 3.47 4.15 18.51
N TYR A 97 2.76 4.55 17.45
CA TYR A 97 2.98 3.99 16.10
C TYR A 97 4.42 4.18 15.62
N LEU A 98 4.96 5.40 15.67
CA LEU A 98 6.33 5.68 15.26
C LEU A 98 7.34 4.91 16.11
N GLU A 99 7.14 4.84 17.42
CA GLU A 99 7.98 4.09 18.34
C GLU A 99 8.03 2.61 17.99
N GLN A 100 6.86 1.98 17.75
CA GLN A 100 6.76 0.57 17.38
C GLN A 100 7.45 0.25 16.06
N ILE A 101 7.39 1.16 15.09
CA ILE A 101 8.10 0.99 13.81
C ILE A 101 9.61 1.15 14.01
N LEU A 102 10.06 2.21 14.69
CA LEU A 102 11.49 2.51 14.90
C LEU A 102 12.18 1.46 15.76
N SER A 103 11.47 0.80 16.70
CA SER A 103 12.02 -0.28 17.51
C SER A 103 12.50 -1.45 16.64
N VAL A 104 11.78 -1.78 15.55
CA VAL A 104 12.17 -2.87 14.64
C VAL A 104 13.51 -2.58 13.96
N TYR A 105 13.76 -1.33 13.56
CA TYR A 105 15.05 -0.96 13.01
C TYR A 105 16.19 -1.00 14.01
N SER A 106 15.92 -0.64 15.28
CA SER A 106 16.93 -0.59 16.33
C SER A 106 17.24 -1.97 16.94
N GLU A 107 16.27 -2.88 17.01
CA GLU A 107 16.40 -4.19 17.65
C GLU A 107 16.98 -5.26 16.72
N ASN A 108 16.90 -5.06 15.41
CA ASN A 108 17.46 -6.02 14.45
C ASN A 108 18.99 -5.84 14.33
N GLN A 109 19.72 -6.96 14.35
CA GLN A 109 21.18 -6.95 14.19
C GLN A 109 21.63 -6.73 12.73
N GLY A 110 20.74 -6.86 11.76
CA GLY A 110 21.02 -6.69 10.33
C GLY A 110 20.31 -5.48 9.74
N PHE A 111 20.60 -5.21 8.48
CA PHE A 111 19.94 -4.15 7.73
C PHE A 111 18.44 -4.45 7.55
N VAL A 112 17.60 -3.54 8.01
CA VAL A 112 16.15 -3.55 7.82
C VAL A 112 15.81 -2.54 6.74
N ALA A 113 15.31 -2.99 5.60
CA ALA A 113 15.00 -2.11 4.48
C ALA A 113 13.69 -1.35 4.65
N GLY A 114 12.70 -1.99 5.27
CA GLY A 114 11.42 -1.33 5.51
C GLY A 114 10.59 -2.04 6.57
N VAL A 115 9.70 -1.28 7.21
CA VAL A 115 8.77 -1.75 8.23
C VAL A 115 7.40 -1.13 7.98
N GLY A 116 6.34 -1.94 8.05
CA GLY A 116 4.96 -1.50 7.97
C GLY A 116 4.18 -1.76 9.26
N GLY A 117 3.10 -1.00 9.43
CA GLY A 117 2.11 -1.20 10.48
C GLY A 117 0.83 -1.88 9.97
N LEU A 118 -0.16 -2.02 10.85
CA LEU A 118 -1.47 -2.61 10.57
C LEU A 118 -2.62 -1.62 10.74
N GLU A 119 -3.61 -1.74 9.87
CA GLU A 119 -4.91 -1.09 10.02
C GLU A 119 -5.74 -1.83 11.08
N ASP A 120 -6.07 -1.14 12.19
CA ASP A 120 -6.79 -1.71 13.32
C ASP A 120 -8.31 -1.80 13.07
N ASN A 121 -8.85 -0.92 12.24
CA ASN A 121 -10.27 -0.85 11.93
C ASN A 121 -10.71 -1.73 10.76
N LYS A 122 -9.82 -2.57 10.22
CA LYS A 122 -10.18 -3.49 9.14
C LYS A 122 -11.14 -4.56 9.67
N PRO A 123 -12.35 -4.68 9.09
CA PRO A 123 -13.31 -5.65 9.58
C PRO A 123 -12.79 -7.09 9.39
N PRO A 124 -13.02 -8.00 10.37
CA PRO A 124 -12.63 -9.38 10.23
C PRO A 124 -13.35 -10.04 9.06
N LEU A 125 -12.69 -11.02 8.44
CA LEU A 125 -13.31 -11.81 7.37
C LEU A 125 -14.57 -12.52 7.88
N ARG A 126 -15.64 -12.39 7.14
CA ARG A 126 -16.91 -13.10 7.40
C ARG A 126 -16.79 -14.57 6.95
N PRO A 127 -17.58 -15.51 7.50
CA PRO A 127 -17.54 -16.92 7.08
C PRO A 127 -17.62 -17.12 5.55
N ARG A 128 -18.46 -16.35 4.88
CA ARG A 128 -18.58 -16.37 3.41
C ARG A 128 -17.31 -15.93 2.67
N ASP A 129 -16.51 -15.07 3.28
CA ASP A 129 -15.26 -14.59 2.68
C ASP A 129 -14.20 -15.70 2.73
N TYR A 130 -14.21 -16.53 3.80
CA TYR A 130 -13.38 -17.73 3.89
C TYR A 130 -13.74 -18.79 2.85
N ILE A 131 -15.03 -18.99 2.55
CA ILE A 131 -15.46 -19.92 1.48
C ILE A 131 -14.88 -19.47 0.14
N LYS A 132 -15.00 -18.18 -0.19
CA LYS A 132 -14.42 -17.62 -1.40
C LYS A 132 -12.88 -17.79 -1.42
N ARG A 133 -12.21 -17.48 -0.31
CA ARG A 133 -10.75 -17.61 -0.20
C ARG A 133 -10.29 -19.07 -0.31
N ALA A 134 -10.99 -20.01 0.33
CA ALA A 134 -10.73 -21.43 0.20
C ALA A 134 -10.86 -21.91 -1.26
N PHE A 135 -11.82 -21.35 -2.01
CA PHE A 135 -11.95 -21.63 -3.44
C PHE A 135 -10.78 -21.03 -4.26
N GLU A 136 -10.29 -19.83 -3.92
CA GLU A 136 -9.17 -19.17 -4.59
C GLU A 136 -7.81 -19.84 -4.31
N LEU A 137 -7.67 -20.55 -3.19
CA LEU A 137 -6.42 -21.15 -2.73
C LEU A 137 -5.77 -22.14 -3.73
N PRO A 138 -6.48 -23.18 -4.25
CA PRO A 138 -5.90 -24.12 -5.20
C PRO A 138 -5.48 -23.47 -6.52
N PHE A 139 -6.10 -22.34 -6.86
CA PHE A 139 -5.79 -21.57 -8.06
C PHE A 139 -4.60 -20.61 -7.90
N LEU A 140 -3.97 -20.54 -6.73
CA LEU A 140 -2.91 -19.56 -6.44
C LEU A 140 -3.38 -18.10 -6.61
N ALA A 141 -4.67 -17.84 -6.43
CA ALA A 141 -5.25 -16.49 -6.42
C ALA A 141 -5.37 -15.91 -5.01
N TRP A 142 -5.08 -16.72 -4.00
CA TRP A 142 -4.97 -16.36 -2.59
C TRP A 142 -4.07 -17.38 -1.88
N GLY A 143 -3.42 -16.95 -0.77
CA GLY A 143 -2.55 -17.79 0.04
C GLY A 143 -2.88 -17.72 1.53
N LEU A 144 -2.29 -18.61 2.33
CA LEU A 144 -2.55 -18.67 3.77
C LEU A 144 -1.70 -17.71 4.60
N ARG A 145 -0.61 -17.18 4.04
CA ARG A 145 0.33 -16.30 4.75
C ARG A 145 0.16 -14.87 4.29
N GLU A 146 -0.17 -13.98 5.22
CA GLU A 146 -0.25 -12.54 4.99
C GLU A 146 1.10 -11.96 4.58
N GLY A 147 1.07 -10.90 3.79
CA GLY A 147 2.28 -10.21 3.33
C GLY A 147 3.13 -11.00 2.34
N LYS A 148 2.61 -12.12 1.77
CA LYS A 148 3.32 -12.93 0.78
C LYS A 148 2.75 -12.77 -0.61
N VAL A 149 3.66 -12.72 -1.61
CA VAL A 149 3.34 -12.71 -3.03
C VAL A 149 3.46 -14.12 -3.58
N LEU A 150 2.43 -14.57 -4.26
CA LEU A 150 2.37 -15.90 -4.88
C LEU A 150 3.07 -15.91 -6.25
N PRO A 151 3.49 -17.08 -6.75
CA PRO A 151 4.09 -17.20 -8.08
C PRO A 151 3.22 -16.65 -9.22
N SER A 152 1.92 -16.54 -9.00
CA SER A 152 0.93 -15.96 -9.90
C SER A 152 0.93 -14.41 -9.93
N GLY A 153 1.65 -13.74 -9.03
CA GLY A 153 1.56 -12.29 -8.82
C GLY A 153 0.42 -11.85 -7.89
N PHE A 154 -0.51 -12.74 -7.55
CA PHE A 154 -1.49 -12.47 -6.50
C PHE A 154 -0.81 -12.44 -5.13
N CYS A 155 -1.42 -11.75 -4.18
CA CYS A 155 -0.90 -11.63 -2.82
C CYS A 155 -2.01 -11.75 -1.77
N THR A 156 -1.63 -12.22 -0.58
CA THR A 156 -2.53 -12.25 0.58
C THR A 156 -2.33 -10.99 1.39
N GLN A 157 -3.36 -10.15 1.43
CA GLN A 157 -3.35 -8.89 2.17
C GLN A 157 -3.32 -9.12 3.68
N PHE A 158 -2.86 -8.12 4.42
CA PHE A 158 -2.95 -8.11 5.88
C PHE A 158 -4.41 -8.07 6.34
N GLY A 159 -4.75 -8.89 7.33
CA GLY A 159 -6.12 -9.10 7.80
C GLY A 159 -6.98 -10.01 6.91
N GLU A 160 -6.40 -10.67 5.90
CA GLU A 160 -7.13 -11.56 4.99
C GLU A 160 -6.81 -13.06 5.18
N SER A 161 -6.06 -13.41 6.21
CA SER A 161 -5.71 -14.80 6.52
C SER A 161 -6.41 -15.29 7.79
N PRO A 162 -6.75 -16.60 7.89
CA PRO A 162 -7.18 -17.20 9.16
C PRO A 162 -6.02 -17.25 10.19
N PHE A 163 -4.80 -16.97 9.78
CA PHE A 163 -3.60 -16.96 10.62
C PHE A 163 -2.99 -15.55 10.66
N PRO A 164 -3.59 -14.61 11.44
CA PRO A 164 -3.12 -13.24 11.50
C PRO A 164 -1.71 -13.16 12.10
N LEU A 165 -0.95 -12.17 11.65
CA LEU A 165 0.38 -11.88 12.17
C LEU A 165 0.27 -11.39 13.63
N ARG A 166 1.02 -12.02 14.54
CA ARG A 166 1.01 -11.68 15.98
C ARG A 166 2.35 -11.15 16.49
N LYS A 167 3.39 -11.22 15.69
CA LYS A 167 4.76 -10.77 15.98
C LYS A 167 5.39 -10.14 14.76
N VAL A 168 6.45 -9.38 14.94
CA VAL A 168 7.26 -8.86 13.85
C VAL A 168 7.61 -10.00 12.90
N THR A 169 7.21 -9.86 11.64
CA THR A 169 7.30 -10.95 10.66
C THR A 169 7.83 -10.39 9.33
N GLN A 170 8.75 -11.13 8.72
CA GLN A 170 9.26 -10.79 7.40
C GLN A 170 8.20 -11.02 6.32
N VAL A 171 7.98 -9.99 5.50
CA VAL A 171 6.96 -9.93 4.44
C VAL A 171 7.58 -9.64 3.09
N ASP A 172 6.81 -9.84 2.01
CA ASP A 172 7.27 -9.56 0.64
C ASP A 172 6.84 -8.16 0.16
N PHE A 173 5.85 -7.55 0.80
CA PHE A 173 5.36 -6.21 0.46
C PHE A 173 4.87 -5.46 1.68
N LEU A 174 4.80 -4.13 1.57
CA LEU A 174 4.19 -3.21 2.52
C LEU A 174 3.07 -2.41 1.82
N LEU A 175 2.14 -1.86 2.62
CA LEU A 175 1.10 -0.96 2.11
C LEU A 175 1.66 0.47 2.03
N GLY A 176 1.34 1.17 0.95
CA GLY A 176 1.96 2.45 0.62
C GLY A 176 1.73 3.56 1.63
N GLY A 177 0.52 3.67 2.17
CA GLY A 177 0.13 4.74 3.10
C GLY A 177 0.43 4.46 4.58
N VAL A 178 1.13 3.35 4.90
CA VAL A 178 1.42 2.93 6.28
C VAL A 178 2.78 2.22 6.38
N SER A 179 3.73 2.64 5.56
CA SER A 179 5.05 2.02 5.46
C SER A 179 6.18 2.98 5.82
N SER A 180 7.31 2.40 6.16
CA SER A 180 8.56 3.14 6.32
C SER A 180 9.70 2.38 5.65
N TYR A 181 10.73 3.11 5.25
CA TYR A 181 11.93 2.54 4.64
C TYR A 181 13.18 3.25 5.14
N HIS A 182 14.27 2.49 5.25
CA HIS A 182 15.59 3.07 5.45
C HIS A 182 15.98 3.90 4.22
N ARG A 183 16.54 5.10 4.43
CA ARG A 183 16.91 6.04 3.36
C ARG A 183 17.77 5.40 2.27
N ASP A 184 18.69 4.50 2.64
CA ASP A 184 19.60 3.87 1.69
C ASP A 184 18.88 3.03 0.62
N VAL A 185 17.65 2.60 0.89
CA VAL A 185 16.80 1.91 -0.09
C VAL A 185 16.60 2.79 -1.34
N PHE A 186 16.46 4.10 -1.15
CA PHE A 186 16.17 5.04 -2.24
C PHE A 186 17.40 5.40 -3.10
N ARG A 187 18.59 4.89 -2.74
CA ARG A 187 19.76 4.93 -3.63
C ARG A 187 19.67 3.92 -4.78
N GLU A 188 18.91 2.83 -4.59
CA GLU A 188 18.76 1.74 -5.56
C GLU A 188 17.36 1.66 -6.15
N PHE A 189 16.34 2.12 -5.44
CA PHE A 189 14.93 1.98 -5.77
C PHE A 189 14.22 3.33 -5.75
N SER A 190 13.27 3.51 -6.68
CA SER A 190 12.34 4.65 -6.71
C SER A 190 10.94 4.18 -7.02
N PHE A 191 9.93 4.94 -6.60
CA PHE A 191 8.57 4.68 -7.03
C PHE A 191 8.46 4.91 -8.55
N THR A 192 7.89 3.94 -9.26
CA THR A 192 7.73 4.08 -10.71
C THR A 192 6.53 4.96 -11.04
N GLU A 193 6.75 5.95 -11.92
CA GLU A 193 5.71 6.88 -12.38
C GLU A 193 4.80 6.29 -13.47
N ARG A 194 4.94 4.99 -13.77
CA ARG A 194 4.09 4.27 -14.73
C ARG A 194 2.67 4.03 -14.24
N TYR A 195 2.47 4.05 -12.90
CA TYR A 195 1.14 3.96 -12.29
C TYR A 195 0.47 5.33 -12.37
N ARG A 196 -0.18 5.58 -13.48
CA ARG A 196 -0.98 6.81 -13.67
C ARG A 196 -2.32 6.69 -12.96
N GLU A 197 -2.99 7.79 -12.71
CA GLU A 197 -4.28 7.89 -12.04
C GLU A 197 -4.22 7.53 -10.55
N TYR A 198 -5.02 6.55 -10.09
CA TYR A 198 -5.16 6.17 -8.67
C TYR A 198 -3.97 5.37 -8.11
N GLY A 199 -3.02 4.94 -8.96
CA GLY A 199 -1.80 4.28 -8.53
C GLY A 199 -1.96 2.91 -7.86
N LEU A 200 -3.05 2.16 -8.11
CA LEU A 200 -3.32 0.90 -7.42
C LEU A 200 -2.25 -0.17 -7.69
N GLY A 201 -1.45 -0.48 -6.66
CA GLY A 201 -0.42 -1.52 -6.70
C GLY A 201 1.02 -1.00 -6.86
N GLU A 202 1.23 0.33 -6.92
CA GLU A 202 2.55 0.95 -6.97
C GLU A 202 3.37 0.64 -5.71
N ASP A 203 2.70 0.58 -4.56
CA ASP A 203 3.25 0.23 -3.25
C ASP A 203 3.81 -1.19 -3.22
N LYS A 204 3.05 -2.14 -3.77
CA LYS A 204 3.47 -3.53 -3.88
C LYS A 204 4.60 -3.70 -4.89
N ASP A 205 4.52 -3.02 -6.02
CA ASP A 205 5.56 -3.07 -7.04
C ASP A 205 6.91 -2.59 -6.47
N PHE A 206 6.90 -1.44 -5.77
CA PHE A 206 8.07 -0.91 -5.10
C PHE A 206 8.57 -1.84 -3.99
N SER A 207 7.71 -2.20 -3.05
CA SER A 207 8.11 -2.99 -1.89
C SER A 207 8.55 -4.42 -2.27
N VAL A 208 7.94 -5.05 -3.27
CA VAL A 208 8.38 -6.35 -3.79
C VAL A 208 9.76 -6.23 -4.47
N ALA A 209 10.02 -5.15 -5.21
CA ALA A 209 11.37 -4.92 -5.76
C ALA A 209 12.40 -4.86 -4.64
N VAL A 210 12.13 -4.12 -3.58
CA VAL A 210 13.01 -4.01 -2.40
C VAL A 210 13.17 -5.36 -1.70
N SER A 211 12.06 -6.09 -1.45
CA SER A 211 12.08 -7.36 -0.70
C SER A 211 12.87 -8.48 -1.39
N ARG A 212 13.14 -8.35 -2.69
CA ARG A 212 14.00 -9.29 -3.44
C ARG A 212 15.48 -9.19 -3.08
N ARG A 213 15.89 -8.07 -2.50
CA ARG A 213 17.29 -7.81 -2.13
C ARG A 213 17.48 -7.58 -0.64
N HIS A 214 16.47 -7.00 0.03
CA HIS A 214 16.56 -6.54 1.40
C HIS A 214 15.31 -6.94 2.20
N PRO A 215 15.42 -7.28 3.49
CA PRO A 215 14.28 -7.72 4.29
C PRO A 215 13.32 -6.57 4.59
N LEU A 216 12.02 -6.85 4.43
CA LEU A 216 10.92 -6.02 4.88
C LEU A 216 10.19 -6.72 6.02
N TYR A 217 9.71 -5.97 7.00
CA TYR A 217 9.00 -6.50 8.15
C TYR A 217 7.63 -5.83 8.32
N LEU A 218 6.69 -6.54 8.91
CA LEU A 218 5.46 -5.98 9.44
C LEU A 218 5.50 -6.08 10.97
N ASN A 219 5.22 -4.97 11.66
CA ASN A 219 5.02 -4.97 13.10
C ASN A 219 3.53 -4.84 13.43
N PRO A 220 2.87 -5.90 13.93
CA PRO A 220 1.44 -5.87 14.24
C PRO A 220 1.09 -5.02 15.48
N LYS A 221 2.08 -4.53 16.21
CA LYS A 221 1.88 -3.59 17.32
C LYS A 221 1.79 -2.14 16.83
N ALA A 222 2.40 -1.81 15.70
CA ALA A 222 2.27 -0.50 15.08
C ALA A 222 0.89 -0.40 14.42
N ARG A 223 -0.07 0.24 15.10
CA ARG A 223 -1.46 0.28 14.68
C ARG A 223 -1.91 1.67 14.29
N LEU A 224 -2.86 1.74 13.38
CA LEU A 224 -3.51 2.96 12.94
C LEU A 224 -4.95 2.66 12.51
N VAL A 225 -5.75 3.70 12.41
CA VAL A 225 -7.08 3.66 11.82
C VAL A 225 -7.00 4.31 10.44
N HIS A 226 -7.46 3.63 9.41
CA HIS A 226 -7.59 4.18 8.07
C HIS A 226 -9.04 4.60 7.86
N LEU A 227 -9.28 5.90 7.71
CA LEU A 227 -10.64 6.47 7.61
C LEU A 227 -11.33 6.08 6.31
N GLU A 228 -10.55 5.56 5.36
CA GLU A 228 -11.06 5.12 4.07
C GLU A 228 -11.88 6.20 3.36
N ALA A 229 -11.35 7.42 3.25
CA ALA A 229 -12.03 8.53 2.61
C ALA A 229 -12.62 8.13 1.25
N THR A 230 -13.92 8.32 1.07
CA THR A 230 -14.66 7.90 -0.14
C THR A 230 -14.38 8.78 -1.34
N ALA A 231 -13.84 9.97 -1.11
CA ALA A 231 -13.47 10.90 -2.16
C ALA A 231 -12.40 10.27 -3.07
N MET A 232 -12.63 10.30 -4.38
CA MET A 232 -11.72 9.80 -5.43
C MET A 232 -11.56 8.28 -5.53
N ARG A 233 -12.31 7.46 -4.79
CA ARG A 233 -12.28 6.01 -4.99
C ARG A 233 -12.83 5.63 -6.36
N PRO A 234 -12.12 4.77 -7.12
CA PRO A 234 -12.60 4.33 -8.41
C PRO A 234 -13.86 3.48 -8.26
N GLU A 235 -14.79 3.60 -9.21
CA GLU A 235 -15.95 2.73 -9.32
C GLU A 235 -15.53 1.24 -9.40
N ASP A 236 -16.43 0.33 -8.98
CA ASP A 236 -16.19 -1.11 -8.89
C ASP A 236 -15.58 -1.72 -10.16
N ARG A 237 -16.04 -1.31 -11.36
CA ARG A 237 -15.51 -1.78 -12.65
C ARG A 237 -14.06 -1.31 -12.87
N ARG A 238 -13.82 -0.02 -12.67
CA ARG A 238 -12.49 0.59 -12.81
C ARG A 238 -11.52 -0.01 -11.78
N TRP A 239 -11.96 -0.14 -10.53
CA TRP A 239 -11.17 -0.76 -9.48
C TRP A 239 -10.72 -2.19 -9.84
N ALA A 240 -11.66 -3.04 -10.30
CA ALA A 240 -11.35 -4.43 -10.65
C ALA A 240 -10.41 -4.53 -11.86
N ARG A 241 -10.57 -3.63 -12.86
CA ARG A 241 -9.64 -3.52 -13.98
C ARG A 241 -8.23 -3.16 -13.50
N MET A 242 -8.11 -2.11 -12.68
CA MET A 242 -6.82 -1.65 -12.14
C MET A 242 -6.17 -2.73 -11.25
N PHE A 243 -6.95 -3.41 -10.41
CA PHE A 243 -6.46 -4.51 -9.59
C PHE A 243 -5.80 -5.62 -10.43
N LEU A 244 -6.45 -6.10 -11.47
CA LEU A 244 -5.88 -7.17 -12.30
C LEU A 244 -4.70 -6.67 -13.14
N MET A 245 -4.75 -5.44 -13.63
CA MET A 245 -3.64 -4.82 -14.34
C MET A 245 -2.41 -4.65 -13.43
N GLY A 246 -2.58 -4.15 -12.21
CA GLY A 246 -1.50 -4.06 -11.21
C GLY A 246 -0.94 -5.43 -10.85
N THR A 247 -1.80 -6.46 -10.67
CA THR A 247 -1.37 -7.85 -10.45
C THR A 247 -0.55 -8.39 -11.64
N TYR A 248 -0.97 -8.07 -12.86
CA TYR A 248 -0.25 -8.44 -14.08
C TYR A 248 1.14 -7.79 -14.16
N LEU A 249 1.24 -6.49 -13.84
CA LEU A 249 2.54 -5.80 -13.82
C LEU A 249 3.45 -6.39 -12.75
N LEU A 250 2.94 -6.62 -11.54
CA LEU A 250 3.68 -7.26 -10.46
C LEU A 250 4.21 -8.64 -10.90
N PHE A 251 3.34 -9.45 -11.55
CA PHE A 251 3.73 -10.73 -12.10
C PHE A 251 4.84 -10.55 -13.16
N ARG A 252 4.67 -9.67 -14.11
CA ARG A 252 5.63 -9.45 -15.19
C ARG A 252 6.99 -8.96 -14.70
N ARG A 253 7.02 -8.07 -13.74
CA ARG A 253 8.25 -7.47 -13.24
C ARG A 253 9.00 -8.36 -12.24
N HIS A 254 8.27 -9.09 -11.41
CA HIS A 254 8.88 -9.77 -10.26
C HIS A 254 8.72 -11.29 -10.25
N MET A 255 7.69 -11.86 -10.89
CA MET A 255 7.41 -13.30 -10.87
C MET A 255 7.72 -13.98 -12.19
N TRP A 256 7.89 -13.23 -13.27
CA TRP A 256 8.19 -13.77 -14.58
C TRP A 256 9.55 -14.45 -14.61
N ARG A 257 9.58 -15.75 -14.96
CA ARG A 257 10.80 -16.57 -15.10
C ARG A 257 10.91 -17.26 -16.47
N GLY A 258 10.12 -16.80 -17.45
CA GLY A 258 10.04 -17.39 -18.77
C GLY A 258 8.62 -17.74 -19.20
N TRP A 259 8.43 -18.20 -20.44
CA TRP A 259 7.11 -18.46 -21.02
C TRP A 259 6.26 -19.45 -20.19
N TRP A 260 6.88 -20.41 -19.51
CA TRP A 260 6.23 -21.38 -18.61
C TRP A 260 5.61 -20.75 -17.35
N SER A 261 5.89 -19.51 -17.04
CA SER A 261 5.21 -18.78 -15.95
C SER A 261 3.79 -18.33 -16.33
N TRP A 262 3.49 -18.20 -17.65
CA TRP A 262 2.16 -17.77 -18.11
C TRP A 262 1.00 -18.67 -17.66
N PRO A 263 1.10 -20.00 -17.74
CA PRO A 263 0.07 -20.89 -17.24
C PRO A 263 -0.28 -20.62 -15.77
N VAL A 264 0.71 -20.33 -14.93
CA VAL A 264 0.50 -20.04 -13.50
C VAL A 264 -0.30 -18.75 -13.32
N PHE A 265 0.03 -17.69 -14.04
CA PHE A 265 -0.72 -16.43 -13.99
C PHE A 265 -2.17 -16.62 -14.46
N TRP A 266 -2.38 -17.20 -15.64
CA TRP A 266 -3.72 -17.37 -16.20
C TRP A 266 -4.58 -18.36 -15.41
N TYR A 267 -3.98 -19.37 -14.81
CA TYR A 267 -4.67 -20.28 -13.89
C TYR A 267 -5.20 -19.54 -12.68
N ALA A 268 -4.41 -18.66 -12.09
CA ALA A 268 -4.85 -17.83 -10.98
C ALA A 268 -5.93 -16.81 -11.38
N VAL A 269 -5.78 -16.18 -12.55
CA VAL A 269 -6.82 -15.26 -13.09
C VAL A 269 -8.12 -16.00 -13.30
N ALA A 270 -8.11 -17.20 -13.88
CA ALA A 270 -9.30 -18.03 -14.07
C ALA A 270 -9.97 -18.39 -12.74
N GLY A 271 -9.20 -18.82 -11.74
CA GLY A 271 -9.71 -19.13 -10.41
C GLY A 271 -10.32 -17.92 -9.71
N HIS A 272 -9.66 -16.77 -9.77
CA HIS A 272 -10.18 -15.51 -9.24
C HIS A 272 -11.47 -15.08 -9.93
N PHE A 273 -11.55 -15.21 -11.25
CA PHE A 273 -12.74 -14.91 -12.03
C PHE A 273 -13.91 -15.83 -11.65
N LEU A 274 -13.67 -17.14 -11.60
CA LEU A 274 -14.67 -18.13 -11.19
C LEU A 274 -15.19 -17.89 -9.76
N ALA A 275 -14.29 -17.55 -8.82
CA ALA A 275 -14.68 -17.20 -7.46
C ALA A 275 -15.62 -15.98 -7.41
N ARG A 276 -15.39 -14.98 -8.29
CA ARG A 276 -16.25 -13.79 -8.41
C ARG A 276 -17.59 -14.13 -9.04
N CYS A 277 -17.61 -14.98 -10.07
CA CYS A 277 -18.86 -15.48 -10.66
C CYS A 277 -19.69 -16.27 -9.65
N LEU A 278 -19.08 -17.18 -8.90
CA LEU A 278 -19.74 -17.93 -7.83
C LEU A 278 -20.31 -16.99 -6.74
N ALA A 279 -19.53 -15.99 -6.31
CA ALA A 279 -19.98 -15.01 -5.34
C ALA A 279 -21.14 -14.12 -5.86
N LEU A 280 -21.21 -13.87 -7.17
CA LEU A 280 -22.34 -13.17 -7.80
C LEU A 280 -23.59 -14.06 -7.85
N LEU A 281 -23.44 -15.33 -8.21
CA LEU A 281 -24.55 -16.30 -8.26
C LEU A 281 -25.18 -16.53 -6.89
N LEU A 282 -24.35 -16.71 -5.85
CA LEU A 282 -24.83 -16.96 -4.50
C LEU A 282 -25.41 -15.72 -3.81
N PHE A 283 -24.87 -14.54 -4.11
CA PHE A 283 -25.22 -13.28 -3.46
C PHE A 283 -25.24 -12.14 -4.50
N PRO A 284 -26.26 -12.07 -5.36
CA PRO A 284 -26.33 -11.12 -6.46
C PRO A 284 -26.27 -9.67 -5.96
N ASN A 285 -25.42 -8.86 -6.59
CA ASN A 285 -25.23 -7.45 -6.28
C ASN A 285 -24.66 -6.73 -7.51
N ARG A 286 -25.12 -5.50 -7.80
CA ARG A 286 -24.68 -4.71 -8.96
C ARG A 286 -23.16 -4.48 -8.94
N GLY A 287 -22.58 -4.13 -7.79
CA GLY A 287 -21.13 -3.91 -7.66
C GLY A 287 -20.29 -5.14 -8.00
N LYS A 288 -20.75 -6.35 -7.63
CA LYS A 288 -20.08 -7.60 -8.02
C LYS A 288 -20.12 -7.83 -9.53
N ALA A 289 -21.24 -7.54 -10.17
CA ALA A 289 -21.36 -7.63 -11.63
C ALA A 289 -20.42 -6.65 -12.33
N GLU A 290 -20.33 -5.41 -11.84
CA GLU A 290 -19.39 -4.42 -12.38
C GLU A 290 -17.93 -4.84 -12.18
N LYS A 291 -17.56 -5.44 -11.03
CA LYS A 291 -16.23 -6.02 -10.81
C LYS A 291 -15.87 -7.11 -11.82
N ILE A 292 -16.82 -7.98 -12.17
CA ILE A 292 -16.61 -9.02 -13.20
C ILE A 292 -16.35 -8.36 -14.56
N LYS A 293 -17.13 -7.35 -14.95
CA LYS A 293 -16.90 -6.60 -16.19
C LYS A 293 -15.50 -5.97 -16.22
N GLY A 294 -15.08 -5.38 -15.10
CA GLY A 294 -13.73 -4.82 -14.97
C GLY A 294 -12.61 -5.85 -15.14
N LEU A 295 -12.80 -7.08 -14.62
CA LEU A 295 -11.86 -8.18 -14.86
C LEU A 295 -11.81 -8.60 -16.34
N ILE A 296 -12.96 -8.65 -17.02
CA ILE A 296 -13.03 -8.95 -18.47
C ILE A 296 -12.28 -7.87 -19.27
N ASP A 297 -12.50 -6.59 -18.93
CA ASP A 297 -11.78 -5.47 -19.56
C ASP A 297 -10.26 -5.64 -19.41
N ALA A 298 -9.78 -5.96 -18.21
CA ALA A 298 -8.36 -6.18 -17.95
C ALA A 298 -7.80 -7.38 -18.74
N VAL A 299 -8.51 -8.52 -18.74
CA VAL A 299 -8.11 -9.70 -19.51
C VAL A 299 -8.00 -9.38 -21.00
N THR A 300 -8.95 -8.62 -21.55
CA THR A 300 -8.93 -8.20 -22.97
C THR A 300 -7.71 -7.33 -23.28
N ILE A 301 -7.37 -6.39 -22.39
CA ILE A 301 -6.18 -5.53 -22.52
C ILE A 301 -4.91 -6.36 -22.50
N ILE A 302 -4.77 -7.25 -21.50
CA ILE A 302 -3.59 -8.10 -21.31
C ILE A 302 -3.40 -9.06 -22.50
N ALA A 303 -4.47 -9.73 -22.96
CA ALA A 303 -4.42 -10.67 -24.06
C ALA A 303 -4.18 -9.99 -25.43
N GLY A 304 -4.69 -8.78 -25.61
CA GLY A 304 -4.52 -7.99 -26.84
C GLY A 304 -3.12 -7.44 -27.08
N ARG A 305 -2.14 -7.77 -26.22
CA ARG A 305 -0.76 -7.25 -26.25
C ARG A 305 -0.66 -5.71 -26.28
N LYS A 306 -1.76 -5.03 -26.06
CA LYS A 306 -1.79 -3.60 -25.79
C LYS A 306 -1.60 -3.40 -24.28
N ALA A 307 -0.54 -4.00 -23.71
CA ALA A 307 -0.18 -3.68 -22.34
C ALA A 307 0.24 -2.21 -22.36
N PRO A 308 -0.62 -1.29 -21.96
CA PRO A 308 -0.22 0.11 -21.87
C PRO A 308 0.76 0.24 -20.71
N ASP A 309 1.64 1.19 -20.80
CA ASP A 309 2.14 1.86 -19.62
C ASP A 309 0.88 2.30 -18.85
N LEU A 310 0.65 1.73 -17.68
CA LEU A 310 -0.51 2.05 -16.82
C LEU A 310 -0.36 3.41 -16.22
#